data_1221a699e16f13d7580076edace53fab
#
_entry.id   1221a699e16f13d7580076edace53fab
#
_cell.length_a   1.000
_cell.length_b   1.000
_cell.length_c   1.000
_cell.angle_alpha   90.00
_cell.angle_beta   90.00
_cell.angle_gamma   90.00
#
_symmetry.space_group_name_H-M   'P 1'
#
loop_
_entity.id
_entity.type
_entity.pdbx_description
1 polymer ?
#
loop_
_entity_poly.entity_id
_entity_poly.type
_entity_poly.pdbx_seq_one_letter_code
_entity_poly.pdbx_strand_id
1 'polypeptide(L)'
;MALDDKDGVWKSGKGRGRKTPKGRQLDDAALARVRELLGERPRRRDLLIEFLHLIQDKYGHLSAAHLRALAEEMRLSMAEVWEVATFYAHFDPIRENEAPPPDLTIRVCDSLSCELAGSDALVAALEAGHDPAKIRVLRAPCMGRCDTAPVLEIGHLHIDHATPAKVGAAIAKADFHAEIPDYEDLAAYQAAGGYARLAELRKSGDWEKVQDTVLASGLRGLGGAGFPSGRKWGFVRANPGPRYLAVNGDEGEPGTFKDRYYLERTPHLMLEGMLIAAWAVEAERCYVYMRDEYPAVLHILATEIAALEKAGIVKPGFIELRRGAGAYICGEESAMIESIEGKRGMPRHRPPYVAQVGIFDRPTLVHNVETLHWITRVLREGPEILSSVEKNGRKGLRSYSVSGRVKNPGVYLLPAGSTIVDVIEASGGMADGHKFKAYQPGGPSSGLLPASMNDIPLDFDTLQPHGTFIGSAAVVVLSDKDSARDAALNMLRFFEAESCGQCTPCRVGCEKAVKLMQADRWDTALLEELCQTMSDASICGLGQAAPNPIRLTIRHFPDEI
;
A
#
# COMPACT_ATOMS: atom_id res chain seq x y z
N MET A 1 36.95 -29.57 24.72
CA MET A 1 35.69 -29.60 25.51
C MET A 1 35.69 -30.93 26.24
N ALA A 2 35.95 -30.95 27.54
CA ALA A 2 36.04 -32.18 28.32
C ALA A 2 34.66 -32.44 28.94
N LEU A 3 34.10 -33.61 28.69
CA LEU A 3 32.96 -34.16 29.40
C LEU A 3 33.42 -34.64 30.78
N ASP A 4 32.84 -34.17 31.83
CA ASP A 4 33.08 -34.69 33.18
C ASP A 4 32.03 -35.76 33.48
N ASP A 5 32.48 -37.01 33.58
CA ASP A 5 31.71 -38.24 33.40
C ASP A 5 30.84 -38.66 34.60
N LYS A 6 30.45 -37.75 35.48
CA LYS A 6 29.71 -38.20 36.68
C LYS A 6 28.24 -37.87 36.75
N ASP A 7 27.73 -36.84 36.01
CA ASP A 7 26.32 -36.46 36.13
C ASP A 7 25.62 -35.96 34.84
N GLY A 8 26.19 -36.14 33.67
CA GLY A 8 25.55 -35.74 32.39
C GLY A 8 25.15 -34.24 32.25
N VAL A 9 25.60 -33.40 33.16
CA VAL A 9 25.30 -31.98 33.18
C VAL A 9 26.46 -31.19 32.57
N TRP A 10 26.21 -30.45 31.50
CA TRP A 10 27.14 -29.49 30.93
C TRP A 10 27.51 -28.44 31.96
N LYS A 11 28.69 -28.54 32.58
CA LYS A 11 29.23 -27.44 33.37
C LYS A 11 29.78 -26.40 32.40
N SER A 12 29.12 -25.25 32.31
CA SER A 12 29.72 -24.05 31.67
C SER A 12 31.09 -23.85 32.33
N GLY A 13 32.17 -23.87 31.54
CA GLY A 13 33.52 -23.66 32.06
C GLY A 13 33.54 -22.41 32.93
N LYS A 14 34.12 -22.47 34.12
CA LYS A 14 34.47 -21.32 34.94
C LYS A 14 35.56 -20.48 34.27
N GLY A 15 35.22 -19.93 33.09
CA GLY A 15 35.96 -18.81 32.51
C GLY A 15 35.57 -17.56 33.29
N ARG A 16 36.52 -16.69 33.56
CA ARG A 16 36.25 -15.33 34.01
C ARG A 16 35.17 -14.75 33.08
N GLY A 17 33.99 -14.45 33.62
CA GLY A 17 32.90 -13.84 32.85
C GLY A 17 33.47 -12.66 32.07
N ARG A 18 33.05 -12.49 30.79
CA ARG A 18 33.46 -11.32 30.03
C ARG A 18 33.18 -10.07 30.85
N LYS A 19 34.17 -9.20 30.98
CA LYS A 19 33.99 -7.91 31.68
C LYS A 19 32.94 -7.02 31.02
N THR A 20 32.62 -7.27 29.76
CA THR A 20 31.61 -6.56 28.99
C THR A 20 30.55 -7.53 28.46
N PRO A 21 29.26 -7.20 28.51
CA PRO A 21 28.18 -8.00 27.92
C PRO A 21 28.43 -8.27 26.42
N LYS A 22 27.88 -9.37 25.90
CA LYS A 22 27.91 -9.65 24.46
C LYS A 22 26.94 -8.69 23.73
N GLY A 23 27.27 -8.33 22.49
CA GLY A 23 26.46 -7.50 21.63
C GLY A 23 26.75 -6.00 21.81
N ARG A 24 25.94 -5.18 21.14
CA ARG A 24 26.05 -3.73 21.20
C ARG A 24 25.73 -3.22 22.60
N GLN A 25 26.61 -2.38 23.13
CA GLN A 25 26.39 -1.75 24.42
C GLN A 25 25.36 -0.62 24.29
N LEU A 26 24.61 -0.39 25.35
CA LEU A 26 23.67 0.74 25.43
C LEU A 26 24.45 2.04 25.52
N ASP A 27 24.01 3.04 24.75
CA ASP A 27 24.48 4.42 24.83
C ASP A 27 23.46 5.22 25.64
N ASP A 28 23.87 5.72 26.80
CA ASP A 28 22.97 6.43 27.72
C ASP A 28 22.42 7.73 27.11
N ALA A 29 23.20 8.41 26.26
CA ALA A 29 22.73 9.63 25.58
C ALA A 29 21.70 9.29 24.50
N ALA A 30 21.88 8.21 23.74
CA ALA A 30 20.88 7.74 22.79
C ALA A 30 19.61 7.29 23.50
N LEU A 31 19.74 6.60 24.66
CA LEU A 31 18.59 6.19 25.45
C LEU A 31 17.78 7.38 25.96
N ALA A 32 18.45 8.42 26.46
CA ALA A 32 17.77 9.64 26.91
C ALA A 32 17.00 10.32 25.77
N ARG A 33 17.62 10.46 24.58
CA ARG A 33 16.96 11.03 23.39
C ARG A 33 15.76 10.19 22.93
N VAL A 34 15.88 8.88 22.91
CA VAL A 34 14.76 7.99 22.53
C VAL A 34 13.63 8.12 23.56
N ARG A 35 13.92 8.12 24.86
CA ARG A 35 12.91 8.31 25.92
C ARG A 35 12.15 9.64 25.78
N GLU A 36 12.87 10.72 25.56
CA GLU A 36 12.28 12.04 25.32
C GLU A 36 11.34 12.02 24.12
N LEU A 37 11.78 11.44 23.00
CA LEU A 37 11.00 11.37 21.76
C LEU A 37 9.74 10.51 21.91
N LEU A 38 9.83 9.38 22.60
CA LEU A 38 8.69 8.50 22.85
C LEU A 38 7.70 9.10 23.89
N GLY A 39 8.15 9.93 24.81
CA GLY A 39 7.31 10.53 25.87
C GLY A 39 6.56 9.46 26.67
N GLU A 40 5.32 9.77 27.04
CA GLU A 40 4.43 8.90 27.83
C GLU A 40 3.71 7.80 27.02
N ARG A 41 4.03 7.65 25.73
CA ARG A 41 3.40 6.61 24.90
C ARG A 41 3.65 5.21 25.44
N PRO A 42 2.68 4.30 25.42
CA PRO A 42 2.86 2.94 25.92
C PRO A 42 3.89 2.19 25.09
N ARG A 43 4.77 1.42 25.77
CA ARG A 43 5.84 0.62 25.12
C ARG A 43 5.30 -0.73 24.64
N ARG A 44 4.21 -0.72 23.85
CA ARG A 44 3.63 -1.92 23.25
C ARG A 44 4.40 -2.29 21.98
N ARG A 45 4.60 -3.59 21.75
CA ARG A 45 5.30 -4.11 20.57
C ARG A 45 4.71 -3.60 19.27
N ASP A 46 3.39 -3.55 19.17
CA ASP A 46 2.65 -3.13 17.99
C ASP A 46 2.90 -1.65 17.59
N LEU A 47 3.54 -0.86 18.45
CA LEU A 47 3.95 0.52 18.18
C LEU A 47 5.41 0.63 17.71
N LEU A 48 6.08 -0.49 17.41
CA LEU A 48 7.48 -0.46 17.00
C LEU A 48 7.68 0.38 15.72
N ILE A 49 6.82 0.22 14.72
CA ILE A 49 6.92 0.92 13.45
C ILE A 49 6.69 2.42 13.66
N GLU A 50 5.70 2.80 14.45
CA GLU A 50 5.45 4.19 14.81
C GLU A 50 6.64 4.84 15.55
N PHE A 51 7.32 4.09 16.41
CA PHE A 51 8.52 4.59 17.10
C PHE A 51 9.73 4.70 16.18
N LEU A 52 9.86 3.80 15.20
CA LEU A 52 10.87 3.93 14.14
C LEU A 52 10.63 5.18 13.30
N HIS A 53 9.37 5.48 12.94
CA HIS A 53 9.01 6.74 12.27
C HIS A 53 9.40 7.97 13.08
N LEU A 54 9.10 8.01 14.39
CA LEU A 54 9.48 9.15 15.23
C LEU A 54 10.98 9.40 15.21
N ILE A 55 11.80 8.35 15.22
CA ILE A 55 13.26 8.46 15.18
C ILE A 55 13.71 8.90 13.78
N GLN A 56 13.17 8.28 12.73
CA GLN A 56 13.49 8.60 11.34
C GLN A 56 13.11 10.04 11.00
N ASP A 57 11.90 10.47 11.33
CA ASP A 57 11.41 11.84 11.08
C ASP A 57 12.26 12.90 11.82
N LYS A 58 12.77 12.56 13.03
CA LYS A 58 13.57 13.48 13.83
C LYS A 58 15.03 13.59 13.37
N TYR A 59 15.63 12.47 12.98
CA TYR A 59 17.10 12.39 12.74
C TYR A 59 17.46 12.12 11.28
N GLY A 60 16.47 11.90 10.38
CA GLY A 60 16.68 11.58 8.98
C GLY A 60 17.17 10.15 8.74
N HIS A 61 17.45 9.37 9.79
CA HIS A 61 17.95 8.00 9.72
C HIS A 61 17.79 7.25 11.05
N LEU A 62 17.94 5.94 11.03
CA LEU A 62 17.91 5.07 12.20
C LEU A 62 19.34 4.62 12.57
N SER A 63 20.02 5.35 13.46
CA SER A 63 21.35 4.94 13.90
C SER A 63 21.30 3.66 14.73
N ALA A 64 22.33 2.84 14.65
CA ALA A 64 22.42 1.63 15.45
C ALA A 64 22.39 1.89 16.98
N ALA A 65 22.81 3.07 17.44
CA ALA A 65 22.68 3.49 18.84
C ALA A 65 21.22 3.77 19.23
N HIS A 66 20.46 4.48 18.37
CA HIS A 66 19.03 4.72 18.58
C HIS A 66 18.22 3.41 18.52
N LEU A 67 18.53 2.50 17.58
CA LEU A 67 17.87 1.19 17.50
C LEU A 67 18.13 0.33 18.74
N ARG A 68 19.39 0.36 19.30
CA ARG A 68 19.68 -0.34 20.55
C ARG A 68 18.93 0.27 21.73
N ALA A 69 18.82 1.60 21.78
CA ALA A 69 18.06 2.32 22.81
C ALA A 69 16.56 2.00 22.73
N LEU A 70 15.99 1.97 21.51
CA LEU A 70 14.60 1.59 21.28
C LEU A 70 14.32 0.14 21.69
N ALA A 71 15.23 -0.79 21.36
CA ALA A 71 15.14 -2.20 21.79
C ALA A 71 15.07 -2.32 23.32
N GLU A 72 15.88 -1.52 24.04
CA GLU A 72 15.85 -1.48 25.52
C GLU A 72 14.51 -0.96 26.04
N GLU A 73 14.03 0.17 25.51
CA GLU A 73 12.76 0.77 25.94
C GLU A 73 11.56 -0.13 25.71
N MET A 74 11.55 -0.85 24.59
CA MET A 74 10.45 -1.75 24.22
C MET A 74 10.60 -3.16 24.79
N ARG A 75 11.72 -3.47 25.45
CA ARG A 75 12.06 -4.81 25.93
C ARG A 75 12.06 -5.86 24.83
N LEU A 76 12.54 -5.47 23.65
CA LEU A 76 12.73 -6.32 22.50
C LEU A 76 14.22 -6.64 22.31
N SER A 77 14.53 -7.73 21.61
CA SER A 77 15.91 -7.98 21.19
C SER A 77 16.33 -6.98 20.09
N MET A 78 17.63 -6.68 20.02
CA MET A 78 18.17 -5.85 18.92
C MET A 78 17.86 -6.47 17.54
N ALA A 79 17.84 -7.80 17.45
CA ALA A 79 17.51 -8.51 16.22
C ALA A 79 16.08 -8.23 15.75
N GLU A 80 15.10 -8.26 16.66
CA GLU A 80 13.71 -7.96 16.35
C GLU A 80 13.51 -6.51 15.87
N VAL A 81 14.17 -5.55 16.52
CA VAL A 81 14.09 -4.14 16.09
C VAL A 81 14.79 -3.93 14.74
N TRP A 82 15.96 -4.56 14.56
CA TRP A 82 16.73 -4.46 13.32
C TRP A 82 16.02 -5.08 12.13
N GLU A 83 15.42 -6.27 12.29
CA GLU A 83 14.70 -6.94 11.20
C GLU A 83 13.48 -6.14 10.72
N VAL A 84 12.79 -5.42 11.63
CA VAL A 84 11.69 -4.54 11.25
C VAL A 84 12.22 -3.26 10.59
N ALA A 85 13.25 -2.62 11.16
CA ALA A 85 13.84 -1.42 10.60
C ALA A 85 14.43 -1.61 9.19
N THR A 86 14.96 -2.80 8.89
CA THR A 86 15.55 -3.12 7.57
C THR A 86 14.57 -3.71 6.56
N PHE A 87 13.36 -4.04 6.99
CA PHE A 87 12.33 -4.61 6.11
C PHE A 87 11.60 -3.54 5.29
N TYR A 88 11.36 -2.39 5.87
CA TYR A 88 10.55 -1.33 5.28
C TYR A 88 11.42 -0.30 4.54
N ALA A 89 11.07 -0.01 3.27
CA ALA A 89 11.86 0.85 2.39
C ALA A 89 11.94 2.32 2.82
N HIS A 90 10.98 2.78 3.65
CA HIS A 90 10.98 4.15 4.18
C HIS A 90 12.15 4.43 5.12
N PHE A 91 12.61 3.41 5.86
CA PHE A 91 13.62 3.57 6.89
C PHE A 91 15.05 3.51 6.34
N ASP A 92 15.92 4.34 6.89
CA ASP A 92 17.36 4.39 6.61
C ASP A 92 18.18 3.88 7.84
N PRO A 93 18.20 2.57 8.13
CA PRO A 93 19.00 2.02 9.21
C PRO A 93 20.49 2.00 8.85
N ILE A 94 21.31 2.71 9.62
CA ILE A 94 22.75 2.78 9.44
C ILE A 94 23.51 1.95 10.48
N ARG A 95 24.56 1.26 10.02
CA ARG A 95 25.42 0.45 10.88
C ARG A 95 26.44 1.32 11.62
N GLU A 96 27.11 0.69 12.60
CA GLU A 96 28.31 1.29 13.20
C GLU A 96 29.35 1.56 12.13
N ASN A 97 29.94 2.74 12.16
CA ASN A 97 30.95 3.20 11.19
C ASN A 97 30.44 3.50 9.77
N GLU A 98 29.15 3.45 9.51
CA GLU A 98 28.55 4.00 8.31
C GLU A 98 28.23 5.50 8.53
N ALA A 99 28.51 6.31 7.52
CA ALA A 99 28.14 7.73 7.56
C ALA A 99 26.60 7.86 7.42
N PRO A 100 25.97 8.79 8.13
CA PRO A 100 24.57 9.09 7.91
C PRO A 100 24.34 9.58 6.47
N PRO A 101 23.11 9.40 5.93
CA PRO A 101 22.77 10.00 4.64
C PRO A 101 22.89 11.52 4.73
N PRO A 102 23.05 12.22 3.59
CA PRO A 102 22.96 13.67 3.55
C PRO A 102 21.66 14.19 4.16
N ASP A 103 21.67 15.42 4.64
CA ASP A 103 20.52 16.06 5.32
C ASP A 103 19.26 16.09 4.45
N LEU A 104 19.41 16.10 3.12
CA LEU A 104 18.29 16.12 2.19
C LEU A 104 18.31 14.89 1.29
N THR A 105 17.17 14.20 1.23
CA THR A 105 16.93 13.10 0.30
C THR A 105 15.77 13.46 -0.62
N ILE A 106 15.99 13.35 -1.93
CA ILE A 106 14.98 13.46 -2.97
C ILE A 106 14.62 12.05 -3.42
N ARG A 107 13.37 11.63 -3.24
CA ARG A 107 12.84 10.34 -3.72
C ARG A 107 12.05 10.57 -4.99
N VAL A 108 12.50 10.02 -6.12
CA VAL A 108 11.85 10.17 -7.43
C VAL A 108 11.10 8.88 -7.77
N CYS A 109 9.80 8.96 -8.02
CA CYS A 109 9.01 7.81 -8.43
C CYS A 109 9.47 7.29 -9.80
N ASP A 110 9.74 5.99 -9.91
CA ASP A 110 10.17 5.30 -11.13
C ASP A 110 9.15 4.27 -11.66
N SER A 111 7.92 4.28 -11.16
CA SER A 111 6.84 3.43 -11.66
C SER A 111 6.42 3.82 -13.08
N LEU A 112 5.77 2.91 -13.79
CA LEU A 112 5.47 3.02 -15.22
C LEU A 112 4.93 4.39 -15.66
N SER A 113 3.94 4.96 -14.96
CA SER A 113 3.39 6.27 -15.33
C SER A 113 4.40 7.41 -15.23
N CYS A 114 5.30 7.36 -14.22
CA CYS A 114 6.37 8.34 -14.06
C CYS A 114 7.50 8.11 -15.07
N GLU A 115 7.84 6.86 -15.39
CA GLU A 115 8.80 6.52 -16.44
C GLU A 115 8.32 7.03 -17.80
N LEU A 116 7.05 6.78 -18.17
CA LEU A 116 6.43 7.34 -19.37
C LEU A 116 6.46 8.87 -19.39
N ALA A 117 6.39 9.53 -18.23
CA ALA A 117 6.47 10.99 -18.09
C ALA A 117 7.90 11.53 -17.98
N GLY A 118 8.94 10.69 -18.08
CA GLY A 118 10.34 11.08 -18.14
C GLY A 118 11.07 11.13 -16.79
N SER A 119 10.67 10.32 -15.81
CA SER A 119 11.35 10.27 -14.49
C SER A 119 12.83 9.89 -14.58
N ASP A 120 13.24 9.06 -15.54
CA ASP A 120 14.66 8.71 -15.74
C ASP A 120 15.52 9.92 -16.09
N ALA A 121 15.04 10.76 -17.01
CA ALA A 121 15.71 12.00 -17.36
C ALA A 121 15.74 12.99 -16.17
N LEU A 122 14.67 13.01 -15.38
CA LEU A 122 14.60 13.82 -14.16
C LEU A 122 15.64 13.37 -13.12
N VAL A 123 15.76 12.07 -12.85
CA VAL A 123 16.80 11.50 -11.95
C VAL A 123 18.18 11.92 -12.40
N ALA A 124 18.51 11.68 -13.69
CA ALA A 124 19.82 12.03 -14.24
C ALA A 124 20.14 13.52 -14.11
N ALA A 125 19.14 14.38 -14.36
CA ALA A 125 19.29 15.85 -14.24
C ALA A 125 19.50 16.28 -12.77
N LEU A 126 18.80 15.66 -11.81
CA LEU A 126 18.95 15.95 -10.38
C LEU A 126 20.31 15.45 -9.85
N GLU A 127 20.76 14.26 -10.22
CA GLU A 127 22.07 13.73 -9.86
C GLU A 127 23.22 14.60 -10.40
N ALA A 128 23.11 15.06 -11.65
CA ALA A 128 24.10 15.96 -12.25
C ALA A 128 24.07 17.38 -11.66
N GLY A 129 22.92 17.83 -11.17
CA GLY A 129 22.69 19.19 -10.68
C GLY A 129 23.01 19.42 -9.21
N HIS A 130 23.25 18.38 -8.42
CA HIS A 130 23.43 18.47 -6.97
C HIS A 130 24.73 17.77 -6.48
N ASP A 131 25.29 18.32 -5.40
CA ASP A 131 26.41 17.69 -4.70
C ASP A 131 25.91 16.48 -3.89
N PRO A 132 26.35 15.24 -4.20
CA PRO A 132 25.90 14.02 -3.53
C PRO A 132 26.26 13.98 -2.03
N ALA A 133 27.20 14.82 -1.57
CA ALA A 133 27.50 14.98 -0.15
C ALA A 133 26.45 15.79 0.62
N LYS A 134 25.59 16.55 -0.10
CA LYS A 134 24.54 17.39 0.49
C LYS A 134 23.14 16.91 0.20
N ILE A 135 22.93 16.34 -1.00
CA ILE A 135 21.61 15.92 -1.46
C ILE A 135 21.75 14.53 -2.07
N ARG A 136 21.00 13.59 -1.51
CA ARG A 136 20.87 12.24 -2.02
C ARG A 136 19.64 12.15 -2.95
N VAL A 137 19.82 11.65 -4.16
CA VAL A 137 18.72 11.35 -5.09
C VAL A 137 18.52 9.83 -5.11
N LEU A 138 17.29 9.38 -4.88
CA LEU A 138 16.92 7.96 -4.87
C LEU A 138 15.73 7.73 -5.79
N ARG A 139 15.72 6.57 -6.45
CA ARG A 139 14.50 6.02 -7.05
C ARG A 139 13.60 5.48 -5.94
N ALA A 140 12.31 5.67 -6.09
CA ALA A 140 11.32 5.27 -5.10
C ALA A 140 10.10 4.63 -5.78
N PRO A 141 9.39 3.73 -5.08
CA PRO A 141 8.17 3.13 -5.60
C PRO A 141 7.06 4.18 -5.80
N CYS A 142 5.93 3.73 -6.34
CA CYS A 142 4.81 4.59 -6.66
C CYS A 142 4.28 5.34 -5.43
N MET A 143 4.17 6.66 -5.54
CA MET A 143 3.64 7.55 -4.49
C MET A 143 2.13 7.77 -4.61
N GLY A 144 1.43 6.98 -5.46
CA GLY A 144 -0.01 7.11 -5.66
C GLY A 144 -0.45 8.45 -6.26
N ARG A 145 0.41 9.11 -7.03
CA ARG A 145 0.16 10.40 -7.70
C ARG A 145 0.40 10.32 -9.21
N CYS A 146 -0.01 9.20 -9.82
CA CYS A 146 0.23 8.94 -11.24
C CYS A 146 -0.54 9.89 -12.17
N ASP A 147 -1.58 10.53 -11.65
CA ASP A 147 -2.33 11.60 -12.30
C ASP A 147 -1.51 12.88 -12.52
N THR A 148 -0.43 13.07 -11.77
CA THR A 148 0.44 14.25 -11.83
C THR A 148 1.91 13.91 -12.15
N ALA A 149 2.13 12.77 -12.81
CA ALA A 149 3.45 12.28 -13.20
C ALA A 149 4.24 13.29 -14.07
N PRO A 150 5.60 13.34 -13.97
CA PRO A 150 6.43 12.64 -13.01
C PRO A 150 6.38 13.29 -11.62
N VAL A 151 6.51 12.48 -10.57
CA VAL A 151 6.40 12.92 -9.18
C VAL A 151 7.65 12.56 -8.39
N LEU A 152 7.99 13.40 -7.45
CA LEU A 152 9.02 13.13 -6.44
C LEU A 152 8.59 13.65 -5.06
N GLU A 153 9.29 13.19 -4.03
CA GLU A 153 9.08 13.59 -2.65
C GLU A 153 10.39 14.13 -2.02
N ILE A 154 10.26 15.20 -1.24
CA ILE A 154 11.31 15.74 -0.37
C ILE A 154 10.71 15.91 1.03
N GLY A 155 11.18 15.15 2.00
CA GLY A 155 10.52 15.08 3.31
C GLY A 155 9.11 14.50 3.17
N HIS A 156 8.08 15.33 3.45
CA HIS A 156 6.68 14.99 3.23
C HIS A 156 6.02 15.82 2.11
N LEU A 157 6.80 16.63 1.40
CA LEU A 157 6.33 17.43 0.28
C LEU A 157 6.42 16.64 -1.02
N HIS A 158 5.28 16.40 -1.68
CA HIS A 158 5.25 15.92 -3.06
C HIS A 158 5.41 17.08 -4.04
N ILE A 159 6.17 16.85 -5.10
CA ILE A 159 6.30 17.78 -6.22
C ILE A 159 5.68 17.14 -7.45
N ASP A 160 4.50 17.62 -7.80
CA ASP A 160 3.72 17.19 -8.94
C ASP A 160 4.27 17.80 -10.25
N HIS A 161 4.21 17.02 -11.35
CA HIS A 161 4.78 17.42 -12.65
C HIS A 161 6.20 17.95 -12.45
N ALA A 162 7.03 17.14 -11.77
CA ALA A 162 8.32 17.51 -11.26
C ALA A 162 9.29 17.89 -12.39
N THR A 163 10.01 18.99 -12.17
CA THR A 163 11.10 19.46 -13.01
C THR A 163 12.27 19.91 -12.14
N PRO A 164 13.52 19.94 -12.66
CA PRO A 164 14.65 20.46 -11.88
C PRO A 164 14.41 21.87 -11.32
N ALA A 165 13.70 22.73 -12.05
CA ALA A 165 13.37 24.08 -11.61
C ALA A 165 12.42 24.10 -10.39
N LYS A 166 11.36 23.25 -10.42
CA LYS A 166 10.43 23.12 -9.28
C LYS A 166 11.15 22.56 -8.04
N VAL A 167 12.03 21.57 -8.23
CA VAL A 167 12.84 20.99 -7.16
C VAL A 167 13.77 22.05 -6.54
N GLY A 168 14.47 22.82 -7.37
CA GLY A 168 15.32 23.90 -6.90
C GLY A 168 14.55 24.97 -6.11
N ALA A 169 13.33 25.32 -6.55
CA ALA A 169 12.47 26.26 -5.83
C ALA A 169 12.01 25.69 -4.47
N ALA A 170 11.64 24.40 -4.38
CA ALA A 170 11.27 23.75 -3.13
C ALA A 170 12.44 23.68 -2.14
N ILE A 171 13.64 23.33 -2.62
CA ILE A 171 14.86 23.34 -1.79
C ILE A 171 15.16 24.74 -1.26
N ALA A 172 15.03 25.78 -2.09
CA ALA A 172 15.27 27.16 -1.68
C ALA A 172 14.25 27.65 -0.63
N LYS A 173 13.01 27.18 -0.68
CA LYS A 173 11.96 27.48 0.32
C LYS A 173 12.21 26.78 1.65
N ALA A 174 12.87 25.63 1.64
CA ALA A 174 13.18 24.79 2.82
C ALA A 174 11.95 24.42 3.67
N ASP A 175 10.78 24.27 3.03
CA ASP A 175 9.54 23.79 3.65
C ASP A 175 9.12 22.50 2.94
N PHE A 176 9.22 21.40 3.67
CA PHE A 176 9.02 20.04 3.14
C PHE A 176 7.82 19.35 3.81
N HIS A 177 6.86 20.12 4.30
CA HIS A 177 5.61 19.60 4.85
C HIS A 177 4.61 19.27 3.72
N ALA A 178 3.75 18.30 3.99
CA ALA A 178 2.68 17.98 3.08
C ALA A 178 1.72 19.16 2.87
N GLU A 179 1.34 19.42 1.65
CA GLU A 179 0.24 20.33 1.34
C GLU A 179 -1.08 19.63 1.60
N ILE A 180 -1.91 20.19 2.50
CA ILE A 180 -3.21 19.60 2.85
C ILE A 180 -4.26 20.23 1.95
N PRO A 181 -4.96 19.44 1.11
CA PRO A 181 -6.02 19.94 0.25
C PRO A 181 -7.26 20.33 1.08
N ASP A 182 -8.13 21.14 0.49
CA ASP A 182 -9.47 21.38 1.04
C ASP A 182 -10.29 20.09 0.98
N TYR A 183 -10.94 19.73 2.09
CA TYR A 183 -11.75 18.52 2.20
C TYR A 183 -13.02 18.77 3.04
N GLU A 184 -13.99 17.87 2.95
CA GLU A 184 -15.20 17.90 3.77
C GLU A 184 -14.86 17.43 5.20
N ASP A 185 -14.79 18.37 6.14
CA ASP A 185 -14.54 18.10 7.56
C ASP A 185 -15.78 17.54 8.28
N LEU A 186 -15.62 17.16 9.56
CA LEU A 186 -16.73 16.64 10.38
C LEU A 186 -17.92 17.60 10.43
N ALA A 187 -17.70 18.90 10.53
CA ALA A 187 -18.78 19.87 10.67
C ALA A 187 -19.60 19.99 9.38
N ALA A 188 -18.94 20.07 8.23
CA ALA A 188 -19.59 20.07 6.93
C ALA A 188 -20.34 18.76 6.66
N TYR A 189 -19.71 17.61 6.96
CA TYR A 189 -20.32 16.30 6.79
C TYR A 189 -21.58 16.11 7.65
N GLN A 190 -21.56 16.55 8.93
CA GLN A 190 -22.73 16.50 9.82
C GLN A 190 -23.84 17.43 9.35
N ALA A 191 -23.50 18.63 8.86
CA ALA A 191 -24.48 19.56 8.28
C ALA A 191 -25.22 18.96 7.06
N ALA A 192 -24.54 18.07 6.30
CA ALA A 192 -25.12 17.29 5.20
C ALA A 192 -25.83 16.00 5.65
N GLY A 193 -26.05 15.80 6.96
CA GLY A 193 -26.73 14.63 7.52
C GLY A 193 -25.81 13.43 7.80
N GLY A 194 -24.51 13.63 7.79
CA GLY A 194 -23.53 12.59 8.13
C GLY A 194 -23.72 12.04 9.54
N TYR A 195 -23.39 10.76 9.72
CA TYR A 195 -23.57 9.96 10.95
C TYR A 195 -25.00 9.76 11.46
N ALA A 196 -26.01 10.39 10.85
CA ALA A 196 -27.42 10.17 11.22
C ALA A 196 -27.81 8.70 10.99
N ARG A 197 -27.38 8.13 9.84
CA ARG A 197 -27.66 6.73 9.51
C ARG A 197 -27.00 5.77 10.49
N LEU A 198 -25.77 5.99 10.87
CA LEU A 198 -25.08 5.20 11.91
C LEU A 198 -25.84 5.24 13.25
N ALA A 199 -26.34 6.44 13.65
CA ALA A 199 -27.10 6.59 14.89
C ALA A 199 -28.44 5.82 14.85
N GLU A 200 -29.14 5.81 13.71
CA GLU A 200 -30.35 5.02 13.50
C GLU A 200 -30.08 3.51 13.58
N LEU A 201 -29.03 3.03 12.91
CA LEU A 201 -28.66 1.62 12.89
C LEU A 201 -28.29 1.10 14.28
N ARG A 202 -27.55 1.89 15.05
CA ARG A 202 -27.23 1.56 16.45
C ARG A 202 -28.47 1.42 17.34
N LYS A 203 -29.56 2.15 17.04
CA LYS A 203 -30.82 2.04 17.77
C LYS A 203 -31.64 0.83 17.32
N SER A 204 -31.66 0.49 16.02
CA SER A 204 -32.42 -0.62 15.49
C SER A 204 -31.88 -1.99 15.91
N GLY A 205 -30.57 -2.11 16.01
CA GLY A 205 -29.90 -3.37 16.35
C GLY A 205 -29.90 -4.44 15.24
N ASP A 206 -30.50 -4.17 14.09
CA ASP A 206 -30.74 -5.13 13.00
C ASP A 206 -29.56 -5.12 12.00
N TRP A 207 -28.49 -5.77 12.38
CA TRP A 207 -27.28 -5.86 11.56
C TRP A 207 -27.46 -6.78 10.32
N GLU A 208 -28.29 -7.81 10.41
CA GLU A 208 -28.61 -8.73 9.32
C GLU A 208 -29.24 -7.95 8.15
N LYS A 209 -30.20 -7.07 8.42
CA LYS A 209 -30.81 -6.22 7.40
C LYS A 209 -29.81 -5.29 6.75
N VAL A 210 -28.84 -4.77 7.52
CA VAL A 210 -27.76 -3.93 6.96
C VAL A 210 -26.87 -4.76 6.04
N GLN A 211 -26.51 -5.96 6.46
CA GLN A 211 -25.75 -6.91 5.62
C GLN A 211 -26.50 -7.25 4.33
N ASP A 212 -27.80 -7.54 4.41
CA ASP A 212 -28.64 -7.87 3.26
C ASP A 212 -28.73 -6.68 2.28
N THR A 213 -28.82 -5.45 2.79
CA THR A 213 -28.81 -4.23 1.96
C THR A 213 -27.48 -4.10 1.20
N VAL A 214 -26.35 -4.34 1.86
CA VAL A 214 -25.03 -4.33 1.21
C VAL A 214 -24.91 -5.47 0.19
N LEU A 215 -25.45 -6.64 0.48
CA LEU A 215 -25.47 -7.76 -0.49
C LEU A 215 -26.36 -7.44 -1.70
N ALA A 216 -27.53 -6.86 -1.48
CA ALA A 216 -28.48 -6.49 -2.55
C ALA A 216 -27.89 -5.43 -3.51
N SER A 217 -27.00 -4.58 -3.04
CA SER A 217 -26.30 -3.61 -3.89
C SER A 217 -25.30 -4.25 -4.89
N GLY A 218 -24.91 -5.51 -4.66
CA GLY A 218 -23.89 -6.19 -5.44
C GLY A 218 -22.46 -5.71 -5.15
N LEU A 219 -22.24 -4.90 -4.11
CA LEU A 219 -20.93 -4.35 -3.78
C LEU A 219 -19.90 -5.46 -3.48
N ARG A 220 -18.83 -5.46 -4.25
CA ARG A 220 -17.66 -6.34 -4.07
C ARG A 220 -16.49 -5.54 -3.46
N GLY A 221 -15.52 -6.24 -2.86
CA GLY A 221 -14.32 -5.60 -2.32
C GLY A 221 -13.49 -4.94 -3.42
N LEU A 222 -13.34 -3.62 -3.35
CA LEU A 222 -12.71 -2.79 -4.39
C LEU A 222 -11.18 -2.62 -4.23
N GLY A 223 -10.57 -3.34 -3.27
CA GLY A 223 -9.12 -3.39 -3.11
C GLY A 223 -8.41 -4.42 -4.01
N GLY A 224 -9.12 -5.06 -4.96
CA GLY A 224 -8.53 -5.96 -5.96
C GLY A 224 -9.12 -7.37 -6.01
N ALA A 225 -9.40 -8.01 -4.88
CA ALA A 225 -9.86 -9.41 -4.83
C ALA A 225 -11.33 -9.62 -5.23
N GLY A 226 -12.16 -8.59 -5.19
CA GLY A 226 -13.54 -8.64 -5.63
C GLY A 226 -14.48 -9.57 -4.86
N PHE A 227 -14.19 -9.91 -3.61
CA PHE A 227 -15.07 -10.74 -2.80
C PHE A 227 -16.32 -9.96 -2.36
N PRO A 228 -17.54 -10.57 -2.35
CA PRO A 228 -18.77 -9.88 -1.93
C PRO A 228 -18.66 -9.29 -0.52
N SER A 229 -18.77 -7.96 -0.40
CA SER A 229 -18.44 -7.23 0.83
C SER A 229 -19.29 -7.64 2.03
N GLY A 230 -20.63 -7.77 1.85
CA GLY A 230 -21.51 -8.18 2.93
C GLY A 230 -21.27 -9.57 3.47
N ARG A 231 -20.78 -10.53 2.66
CA ARG A 231 -20.49 -11.90 3.13
C ARG A 231 -19.36 -11.95 4.17
N LYS A 232 -18.39 -11.04 4.09
CA LYS A 232 -17.29 -10.97 5.06
C LYS A 232 -17.78 -10.77 6.49
N TRP A 233 -18.86 -9.99 6.67
CA TRP A 233 -19.40 -9.67 8.00
C TRP A 233 -19.91 -10.92 8.72
N GLY A 234 -20.69 -11.76 8.01
CA GLY A 234 -21.16 -13.03 8.54
C GLY A 234 -20.04 -13.97 8.95
N PHE A 235 -18.97 -14.05 8.15
CA PHE A 235 -17.81 -14.89 8.49
C PHE A 235 -17.10 -14.41 9.75
N VAL A 236 -16.94 -13.09 9.94
CA VAL A 236 -16.32 -12.56 11.16
C VAL A 236 -17.23 -12.77 12.38
N ARG A 237 -18.54 -12.51 12.23
CA ARG A 237 -19.49 -12.72 13.33
C ARG A 237 -19.64 -14.17 13.75
N ALA A 238 -19.45 -15.12 12.86
CA ALA A 238 -19.48 -16.55 13.20
C ALA A 238 -18.39 -16.98 14.19
N ASN A 239 -17.37 -16.15 14.41
CA ASN A 239 -16.29 -16.42 15.35
C ASN A 239 -16.50 -15.65 16.66
N PRO A 240 -16.04 -16.20 17.82
CA PRO A 240 -16.22 -15.55 19.12
C PRO A 240 -15.46 -14.22 19.21
N GLY A 241 -16.04 -13.26 19.97
CA GLY A 241 -15.35 -12.00 20.30
C GLY A 241 -14.19 -12.17 21.30
N PRO A 242 -13.39 -11.13 21.51
CA PRO A 242 -13.46 -9.82 20.84
C PRO A 242 -13.07 -9.87 19.37
N ARG A 243 -13.66 -8.98 18.55
CA ARG A 243 -13.39 -8.86 17.11
C ARG A 243 -12.80 -7.51 16.80
N TYR A 244 -12.05 -7.41 15.71
CA TYR A 244 -11.47 -6.15 15.23
C TYR A 244 -11.89 -5.85 13.80
N LEU A 245 -11.72 -4.58 13.42
CA LEU A 245 -11.84 -4.14 12.03
C LEU A 245 -10.53 -3.48 11.60
N ALA A 246 -10.04 -3.82 10.41
CA ALA A 246 -8.91 -3.16 9.78
C ALA A 246 -9.33 -2.53 8.45
N VAL A 247 -9.05 -1.24 8.29
CA VAL A 247 -9.15 -0.53 7.02
C VAL A 247 -7.82 -0.67 6.30
N ASN A 248 -7.86 -1.24 5.11
CA ASN A 248 -6.70 -1.33 4.24
C ASN A 248 -6.64 -0.08 3.35
N GLY A 249 -5.80 0.86 3.74
CA GLY A 249 -5.43 2.06 2.99
C GLY A 249 -4.01 2.00 2.42
N ASP A 250 -3.42 0.79 2.34
CA ASP A 250 -2.13 0.56 1.68
C ASP A 250 -2.33 0.42 0.15
N GLU A 251 -2.63 1.55 -0.48
CA GLU A 251 -2.86 1.65 -1.93
C GLU A 251 -1.52 1.65 -2.68
N GLY A 252 -0.78 0.52 -2.58
CA GLY A 252 0.59 0.39 -3.08
C GLY A 252 0.73 -0.04 -4.54
N GLU A 253 -0.33 -0.51 -5.20
CA GLU A 253 -0.28 -0.95 -6.61
C GLU A 253 0.00 0.24 -7.53
N PRO A 254 1.12 0.25 -8.30
CA PRO A 254 1.44 1.35 -9.21
C PRO A 254 0.31 1.64 -10.20
N GLY A 255 -0.01 2.92 -10.33
CA GLY A 255 -1.15 3.36 -11.15
C GLY A 255 -2.46 3.52 -10.37
N THR A 256 -2.53 3.07 -9.10
CA THR A 256 -3.71 3.21 -8.25
C THR A 256 -3.60 4.46 -7.37
N PHE A 257 -4.67 5.28 -7.34
CA PHE A 257 -4.76 6.48 -6.50
C PHE A 257 -6.21 6.90 -6.20
N LYS A 258 -7.17 5.98 -6.36
CA LYS A 258 -8.60 6.24 -6.12
C LYS A 258 -8.94 6.37 -4.62
N ASP A 259 -8.24 5.62 -3.75
CA ASP A 259 -8.46 5.69 -2.30
C ASP A 259 -7.95 7.03 -1.76
N ARG A 260 -6.78 7.51 -2.22
CA ARG A 260 -6.29 8.87 -1.97
C ARG A 260 -7.32 9.91 -2.42
N TYR A 261 -7.87 9.76 -3.62
CA TYR A 261 -8.86 10.70 -4.16
C TYR A 261 -10.07 10.87 -3.23
N TYR A 262 -10.61 9.80 -2.68
CA TYR A 262 -11.74 9.85 -1.75
C TYR A 262 -11.33 10.43 -0.39
N LEU A 263 -10.20 10.03 0.14
CA LEU A 263 -9.74 10.46 1.46
C LEU A 263 -9.33 11.94 1.51
N GLU A 264 -8.79 12.47 0.42
CA GLU A 264 -8.45 13.89 0.28
C GLU A 264 -9.68 14.80 0.07
N ARG A 265 -10.89 14.25 -0.12
CA ARG A 265 -12.12 15.02 -0.41
C ARG A 265 -13.24 14.75 0.56
N THR A 266 -13.56 13.49 0.80
CA THR A 266 -14.71 13.05 1.57
C THR A 266 -14.37 11.94 2.58
N PRO A 267 -13.41 12.18 3.51
CA PRO A 267 -12.90 11.16 4.42
C PRO A 267 -14.00 10.54 5.29
N HIS A 268 -15.02 11.32 5.63
CA HIS A 268 -16.09 10.88 6.50
C HIS A 268 -17.02 9.82 5.89
N LEU A 269 -17.12 9.73 4.57
CA LEU A 269 -17.85 8.62 3.93
C LEU A 269 -17.18 7.28 4.22
N MET A 270 -15.84 7.23 4.19
CA MET A 270 -15.09 6.04 4.60
C MET A 270 -15.21 5.79 6.11
N LEU A 271 -15.03 6.84 6.93
CA LEU A 271 -15.08 6.72 8.40
C LEU A 271 -16.47 6.28 8.90
N GLU A 272 -17.57 6.81 8.36
CA GLU A 272 -18.92 6.34 8.70
C GLU A 272 -19.13 4.88 8.26
N GLY A 273 -18.71 4.51 7.05
CA GLY A 273 -18.79 3.12 6.56
C GLY A 273 -18.00 2.15 7.42
N MET A 274 -16.80 2.55 7.88
CA MET A 274 -16.01 1.80 8.84
C MET A 274 -16.76 1.61 10.16
N LEU A 275 -17.37 2.67 10.70
CA LEU A 275 -18.11 2.60 11.97
C LEU A 275 -19.38 1.77 11.85
N ILE A 276 -20.07 1.79 10.71
CA ILE A 276 -21.20 0.92 10.42
C ILE A 276 -20.77 -0.54 10.36
N ALA A 277 -19.69 -0.84 9.61
CA ALA A 277 -19.16 -2.19 9.52
C ALA A 277 -18.64 -2.70 10.89
N ALA A 278 -17.98 -1.83 11.66
CA ALA A 278 -17.52 -2.13 13.01
C ALA A 278 -18.66 -2.46 13.96
N TRP A 279 -19.74 -1.67 13.91
CA TRP A 279 -20.96 -1.96 14.67
C TRP A 279 -21.59 -3.29 14.24
N ALA A 280 -21.70 -3.55 12.94
CA ALA A 280 -22.32 -4.77 12.42
C ALA A 280 -21.57 -6.04 12.85
N VAL A 281 -20.24 -6.02 12.98
CA VAL A 281 -19.45 -7.18 13.44
C VAL A 281 -19.12 -7.12 14.93
N GLU A 282 -19.62 -6.14 15.68
CA GLU A 282 -19.32 -5.91 17.10
C GLU A 282 -17.79 -5.80 17.34
N ALA A 283 -17.13 -4.99 16.52
CA ALA A 283 -15.72 -4.76 16.69
C ALA A 283 -15.42 -3.97 17.97
N GLU A 284 -14.45 -4.45 18.75
CA GLU A 284 -13.96 -3.75 19.94
C GLU A 284 -13.09 -2.55 19.60
N ARG A 285 -12.41 -2.60 18.44
CA ARG A 285 -11.50 -1.56 17.95
C ARG A 285 -11.38 -1.60 16.44
N CYS A 286 -11.09 -0.43 15.85
CA CYS A 286 -10.76 -0.28 14.44
C CYS A 286 -9.31 0.15 14.28
N TYR A 287 -8.62 -0.43 13.32
CA TYR A 287 -7.28 -0.04 12.88
C TYR A 287 -7.38 0.53 11.46
N VAL A 288 -6.93 1.77 11.26
CA VAL A 288 -6.84 2.37 9.93
C VAL A 288 -5.37 2.31 9.52
N TYR A 289 -5.02 1.36 8.67
CA TYR A 289 -3.67 1.24 8.13
C TYR A 289 -3.54 2.07 6.87
N MET A 290 -2.65 3.06 6.90
CA MET A 290 -2.46 4.01 5.80
C MET A 290 -0.98 4.03 5.40
N ARG A 291 -0.72 3.97 4.10
CA ARG A 291 0.65 4.05 3.58
C ARG A 291 1.30 5.40 3.91
N ASP A 292 2.61 5.35 4.13
CA ASP A 292 3.42 6.54 4.48
C ASP A 292 3.44 7.61 3.39
N GLU A 293 3.39 7.18 2.13
CA GLU A 293 3.44 8.04 0.95
C GLU A 293 2.19 8.92 0.77
N TYR A 294 1.24 8.87 1.73
CA TYR A 294 0.07 9.74 1.77
C TYR A 294 0.07 10.66 3.01
N PRO A 295 1.09 11.54 3.17
CA PRO A 295 1.22 12.36 4.38
C PRO A 295 0.04 13.32 4.58
N ALA A 296 -0.55 13.86 3.53
CA ALA A 296 -1.76 14.69 3.61
C ALA A 296 -2.96 13.89 4.14
N VAL A 297 -3.17 12.67 3.65
CA VAL A 297 -4.25 11.77 4.11
C VAL A 297 -4.05 11.38 5.57
N LEU A 298 -2.80 11.07 5.98
CA LEU A 298 -2.48 10.77 7.37
C LEU A 298 -2.85 11.95 8.28
N HIS A 299 -2.55 13.19 7.87
CA HIS A 299 -2.91 14.40 8.61
C HIS A 299 -4.44 14.56 8.69
N ILE A 300 -5.16 14.43 7.58
CA ILE A 300 -6.64 14.51 7.52
C ILE A 300 -7.26 13.48 8.47
N LEU A 301 -6.86 12.21 8.35
CA LEU A 301 -7.41 11.14 9.18
C LEU A 301 -7.11 11.35 10.67
N ALA A 302 -5.91 11.77 11.03
CA ALA A 302 -5.56 12.06 12.42
C ALA A 302 -6.44 13.20 12.98
N THR A 303 -6.66 14.26 12.20
CA THR A 303 -7.50 15.40 12.56
C THR A 303 -8.96 14.98 12.75
N GLU A 304 -9.51 14.24 11.79
CA GLU A 304 -10.93 13.87 11.81
C GLU A 304 -11.24 12.75 12.82
N ILE A 305 -10.32 11.83 13.09
CA ILE A 305 -10.46 10.86 14.18
C ILE A 305 -10.52 11.59 15.53
N ALA A 306 -9.65 12.56 15.76
CA ALA A 306 -9.70 13.38 16.98
C ALA A 306 -10.99 14.21 17.08
N ALA A 307 -11.50 14.72 15.95
CA ALA A 307 -12.79 15.41 15.90
C ALA A 307 -13.98 14.47 16.25
N LEU A 308 -13.97 13.22 15.76
CA LEU A 308 -14.97 12.20 16.09
C LEU A 308 -14.97 11.84 17.59
N GLU A 309 -13.79 11.72 18.19
CA GLU A 309 -13.65 11.49 19.63
C GLU A 309 -14.17 12.67 20.44
N LYS A 310 -13.79 13.89 20.07
CA LYS A 310 -14.24 15.13 20.71
C LYS A 310 -15.76 15.31 20.61
N ALA A 311 -16.37 14.95 19.49
CA ALA A 311 -17.81 14.98 19.28
C ALA A 311 -18.57 13.84 19.99
N GLY A 312 -17.87 12.88 20.61
CA GLY A 312 -18.47 11.73 21.29
C GLY A 312 -19.12 10.71 20.34
N ILE A 313 -18.81 10.76 19.04
CA ILE A 313 -19.30 9.79 18.05
C ILE A 313 -18.63 8.43 18.27
N VAL A 314 -17.37 8.46 18.66
CA VAL A 314 -16.57 7.29 19.05
C VAL A 314 -15.93 7.52 20.42
N LYS A 315 -15.59 6.44 21.11
CA LYS A 315 -14.82 6.51 22.36
C LYS A 315 -13.34 6.79 22.04
N PRO A 316 -12.63 7.53 22.89
CA PRO A 316 -11.19 7.68 22.76
C PRO A 316 -10.45 6.35 22.59
N GLY A 317 -9.59 6.25 21.60
CA GLY A 317 -8.83 5.05 21.28
C GLY A 317 -9.64 3.91 20.64
N PHE A 318 -10.87 4.14 20.20
CA PHE A 318 -11.64 3.16 19.42
C PHE A 318 -11.08 3.00 18.00
N ILE A 319 -10.57 4.08 17.42
CA ILE A 319 -9.91 4.09 16.11
C ILE A 319 -8.43 4.34 16.32
N GLU A 320 -7.59 3.42 15.91
CA GLU A 320 -6.14 3.58 15.89
C GLU A 320 -5.66 3.77 14.45
N LEU A 321 -5.13 4.95 14.13
CA LEU A 321 -4.44 5.21 12.86
C LEU A 321 -3.04 4.60 12.93
N ARG A 322 -2.70 3.79 11.91
CA ARG A 322 -1.41 3.12 11.76
C ARG A 322 -0.72 3.61 10.49
N ARG A 323 0.50 4.12 10.64
CA ARG A 323 1.32 4.58 9.53
C ARG A 323 2.15 3.42 9.00
N GLY A 324 1.95 3.04 7.73
CA GLY A 324 2.82 2.10 7.01
C GLY A 324 4.23 2.67 6.85
N ALA A 325 5.14 1.91 6.26
CA ALA A 325 6.53 2.34 6.13
C ALA A 325 7.15 1.96 4.77
N GLY A 326 6.37 2.02 3.69
CA GLY A 326 6.83 1.75 2.33
C GLY A 326 7.10 0.26 2.08
N ALA A 327 6.03 -0.54 1.99
CA ALA A 327 6.11 -1.94 1.57
C ALA A 327 4.77 -2.33 0.93
N TYR A 328 4.75 -2.48 -0.40
CA TYR A 328 3.57 -2.90 -1.17
C TYR A 328 2.90 -4.18 -0.62
N ILE A 329 3.71 -5.11 -0.11
CA ILE A 329 3.20 -6.36 0.44
C ILE A 329 2.22 -6.14 1.60
N CYS A 330 2.27 -5.00 2.30
CA CYS A 330 1.33 -4.69 3.37
C CYS A 330 -0.09 -4.39 2.86
N GLY A 331 -0.30 -4.26 1.55
CA GLY A 331 -1.63 -4.30 0.92
C GLY A 331 -2.26 -5.70 0.96
N GLU A 332 -1.49 -6.78 1.14
CA GLU A 332 -2.01 -8.11 1.42
C GLU A 332 -2.51 -8.18 2.87
N GLU A 333 -3.76 -8.66 3.08
CA GLU A 333 -4.46 -8.49 4.37
C GLU A 333 -3.72 -9.09 5.57
N SER A 334 -3.03 -10.23 5.41
CA SER A 334 -2.30 -10.85 6.53
C SER A 334 -0.94 -10.18 6.77
N ALA A 335 -0.28 -9.68 5.74
CA ALA A 335 0.94 -8.89 5.85
C ALA A 335 0.66 -7.53 6.53
N MET A 336 -0.46 -6.88 6.18
CA MET A 336 -0.92 -5.67 6.88
C MET A 336 -1.11 -5.93 8.37
N ILE A 337 -1.71 -7.07 8.74
CA ILE A 337 -1.90 -7.45 10.15
C ILE A 337 -0.57 -7.63 10.86
N GLU A 338 0.41 -8.32 10.25
CA GLU A 338 1.76 -8.45 10.82
C GLU A 338 2.41 -7.07 11.03
N SER A 339 2.22 -6.13 10.10
CA SER A 339 2.69 -4.75 10.22
C SER A 339 2.01 -4.00 11.36
N ILE A 340 0.67 -4.09 11.48
CA ILE A 340 -0.09 -3.51 12.61
C ILE A 340 0.41 -4.06 13.96
N GLU A 341 0.86 -5.31 14.00
CA GLU A 341 1.43 -5.95 15.20
C GLU A 341 2.90 -5.57 15.47
N GLY A 342 3.48 -4.64 14.70
CA GLY A 342 4.87 -4.19 14.87
C GLY A 342 5.92 -5.19 14.42
N LYS A 343 5.62 -5.96 13.38
CA LYS A 343 6.47 -6.99 12.78
C LYS A 343 6.77 -6.65 11.32
N ARG A 344 7.62 -7.45 10.68
CA ARG A 344 7.77 -7.43 9.21
C ARG A 344 6.44 -7.82 8.56
N GLY A 345 6.01 -7.10 7.53
CA GLY A 345 4.78 -7.37 6.78
C GLY A 345 4.89 -8.62 5.92
N MET A 346 4.97 -9.78 6.54
CA MET A 346 5.07 -11.07 5.85
C MET A 346 3.72 -11.76 5.78
N PRO A 347 3.23 -12.15 4.58
CA PRO A 347 1.99 -12.90 4.42
C PRO A 347 1.95 -14.19 5.24
N ARG A 348 0.80 -14.45 5.85
CA ARG A 348 0.53 -15.70 6.57
C ARG A 348 0.05 -16.80 5.63
N HIS A 349 0.35 -18.04 5.97
CA HIS A 349 -0.28 -19.19 5.28
C HIS A 349 -1.78 -19.25 5.60
N ARG A 350 -2.57 -19.67 4.63
CA ARG A 350 -4.01 -19.86 4.77
C ARG A 350 -4.38 -21.33 4.51
N PRO A 351 -5.29 -21.95 5.28
CA PRO A 351 -5.94 -21.46 6.50
C PRO A 351 -4.99 -21.38 7.72
N PRO A 352 -5.34 -20.64 8.80
CA PRO A 352 -6.61 -19.93 9.03
C PRO A 352 -6.70 -18.60 8.25
N TYR A 353 -7.94 -18.16 7.97
CA TYR A 353 -8.21 -16.85 7.37
C TYR A 353 -8.28 -15.76 8.42
N VAL A 354 -8.05 -14.50 8.04
CA VAL A 354 -8.06 -13.34 8.96
C VAL A 354 -9.41 -13.14 9.66
N ALA A 355 -10.50 -13.59 9.04
CA ALA A 355 -11.82 -13.62 9.68
C ALA A 355 -11.91 -14.56 10.89
N GLN A 356 -10.96 -15.47 11.05
CA GLN A 356 -10.83 -16.41 12.16
C GLN A 356 -9.68 -16.00 13.10
N VAL A 357 -8.50 -15.71 12.51
CA VAL A 357 -7.25 -15.39 13.23
C VAL A 357 -6.59 -14.19 12.53
N GLY A 358 -6.95 -13.00 12.95
CA GLY A 358 -6.46 -11.72 12.45
C GLY A 358 -5.55 -11.00 13.44
N ILE A 359 -5.80 -9.70 13.67
CA ILE A 359 -5.00 -8.84 14.57
C ILE A 359 -5.02 -9.43 16.00
N PHE A 360 -3.83 -9.63 16.57
CA PHE A 360 -3.63 -10.23 17.91
C PHE A 360 -4.39 -11.54 18.09
N ASP A 361 -4.38 -12.38 17.07
CA ASP A 361 -5.08 -13.68 17.02
C ASP A 361 -6.61 -13.59 17.18
N ARG A 362 -7.21 -12.40 16.90
CA ARG A 362 -8.66 -12.18 17.00
C ARG A 362 -9.31 -12.14 15.61
N PRO A 363 -10.58 -12.57 15.51
CA PRO A 363 -11.32 -12.43 14.25
C PRO A 363 -11.32 -10.99 13.79
N THR A 364 -10.89 -10.75 12.54
CA THR A 364 -10.72 -9.40 12.01
C THR A 364 -11.45 -9.24 10.68
N LEU A 365 -12.29 -8.20 10.60
CA LEU A 365 -12.88 -7.77 9.34
C LEU A 365 -11.91 -6.82 8.63
N VAL A 366 -11.54 -7.15 7.40
CA VAL A 366 -10.69 -6.29 6.58
C VAL A 366 -11.49 -5.70 5.42
N HIS A 367 -11.48 -4.39 5.27
CA HIS A 367 -12.08 -3.66 4.15
C HIS A 367 -11.12 -2.62 3.56
N ASN A 368 -11.20 -2.46 2.23
CA ASN A 368 -10.55 -1.36 1.52
C ASN A 368 -11.32 -0.04 1.71
N VAL A 369 -10.63 1.09 1.55
CA VAL A 369 -11.14 2.46 1.69
C VAL A 369 -12.37 2.72 0.81
N GLU A 370 -12.26 2.50 -0.52
CA GLU A 370 -13.37 2.73 -1.45
C GLU A 370 -14.58 1.84 -1.14
N THR A 371 -14.36 0.61 -0.70
CA THR A 371 -15.45 -0.29 -0.29
C THR A 371 -16.26 0.30 0.87
N LEU A 372 -15.59 0.86 1.87
CA LEU A 372 -16.24 1.50 3.02
C LEU A 372 -16.97 2.79 2.63
N HIS A 373 -16.41 3.59 1.74
CA HIS A 373 -17.08 4.75 1.14
C HIS A 373 -18.42 4.34 0.51
N TRP A 374 -18.44 3.29 -0.29
CA TRP A 374 -19.65 2.79 -0.93
C TRP A 374 -20.65 2.18 0.05
N ILE A 375 -20.20 1.53 1.13
CA ILE A 375 -21.09 1.01 2.18
C ILE A 375 -21.94 2.15 2.74
N THR A 376 -21.35 3.30 3.08
CA THR A 376 -22.08 4.48 3.56
C THR A 376 -23.11 4.94 2.54
N ARG A 377 -22.74 5.09 1.28
CA ARG A 377 -23.61 5.56 0.23
C ARG A 377 -24.79 4.58 -0.03
N VAL A 378 -24.50 3.28 -0.11
CA VAL A 378 -25.53 2.24 -0.26
C VAL A 378 -26.56 2.28 0.89
N LEU A 379 -26.11 2.49 2.11
CA LEU A 379 -27.01 2.53 3.27
C LEU A 379 -27.77 3.85 3.44
N ARG A 380 -27.28 4.93 2.84
CA ARG A 380 -27.95 6.24 2.82
C ARG A 380 -28.91 6.39 1.64
N GLU A 381 -28.49 5.96 0.47
CA GLU A 381 -29.14 6.22 -0.82
C GLU A 381 -29.92 5.01 -1.37
N GLY A 382 -29.73 3.82 -0.78
CA GLY A 382 -30.32 2.56 -1.21
C GLY A 382 -29.37 1.71 -2.08
N PRO A 383 -29.61 0.37 -2.14
CA PRO A 383 -28.76 -0.53 -2.91
C PRO A 383 -28.82 -0.27 -4.42
N GLU A 384 -29.88 0.39 -4.91
CA GLU A 384 -30.10 0.71 -6.32
C GLU A 384 -29.05 1.66 -6.89
N ILE A 385 -28.37 2.46 -6.06
CA ILE A 385 -27.26 3.33 -6.50
C ILE A 385 -26.17 2.56 -7.26
N LEU A 386 -26.00 1.27 -6.94
CA LEU A 386 -25.09 0.37 -7.65
C LEU A 386 -25.86 -0.63 -8.52
N SER A 387 -26.85 -1.33 -7.97
CA SER A 387 -27.51 -2.46 -8.63
C SER A 387 -28.34 -2.08 -9.86
N SER A 388 -28.76 -0.81 -10.00
CA SER A 388 -29.49 -0.31 -11.18
C SER A 388 -28.57 0.15 -12.33
N VAL A 389 -27.29 0.38 -12.08
CA VAL A 389 -26.34 0.75 -13.13
C VAL A 389 -25.86 -0.49 -13.84
N GLU A 390 -26.06 -0.55 -15.15
CA GLU A 390 -25.67 -1.70 -15.98
C GLU A 390 -25.00 -1.24 -17.28
N LYS A 391 -23.91 -1.90 -17.64
CA LYS A 391 -23.24 -1.76 -18.94
C LYS A 391 -22.57 -3.09 -19.32
N ASN A 392 -22.70 -3.51 -20.59
CA ASN A 392 -22.09 -4.75 -21.11
C ASN A 392 -22.34 -6.00 -20.21
N GLY A 393 -23.56 -6.12 -19.65
CA GLY A 393 -23.95 -7.23 -18.78
C GLY A 393 -23.31 -7.18 -17.39
N ARG A 394 -22.70 -6.05 -17.01
CA ARG A 394 -22.07 -5.85 -15.68
C ARG A 394 -22.82 -4.78 -14.92
N LYS A 395 -22.99 -4.99 -13.60
CA LYS A 395 -23.70 -4.06 -12.73
C LYS A 395 -22.77 -3.37 -11.75
N GLY A 396 -23.11 -2.14 -11.40
CA GLY A 396 -22.42 -1.33 -10.42
C GLY A 396 -21.60 -0.21 -11.03
N LEU A 397 -20.93 0.52 -10.17
CA LEU A 397 -19.99 1.59 -10.48
C LEU A 397 -18.58 1.17 -10.07
N ARG A 398 -17.58 1.72 -10.74
CA ARG A 398 -16.18 1.49 -10.45
C ARG A 398 -15.37 2.76 -10.65
N SER A 399 -14.48 3.05 -9.71
CA SER A 399 -13.49 4.12 -9.87
C SER A 399 -12.27 3.57 -10.60
N TYR A 400 -11.97 4.18 -11.74
CA TYR A 400 -10.75 3.89 -12.50
C TYR A 400 -9.72 4.97 -12.21
N SER A 401 -8.54 4.58 -11.73
CA SER A 401 -7.36 5.45 -11.67
C SER A 401 -6.68 5.43 -13.03
N VAL A 402 -6.74 6.52 -13.77
CA VAL A 402 -6.30 6.59 -15.17
C VAL A 402 -5.07 7.45 -15.31
N SER A 403 -4.02 6.92 -15.94
CA SER A 403 -2.75 7.63 -16.17
C SER A 403 -2.06 7.14 -17.45
N GLY A 404 -0.86 7.61 -17.71
CA GLY A 404 -0.12 7.33 -18.94
C GLY A 404 -0.49 8.30 -20.08
N ARG A 405 -0.66 7.81 -21.28
CA ARG A 405 -0.80 8.62 -22.51
C ARG A 405 -2.24 9.11 -22.78
N VAL A 406 -2.93 9.59 -21.77
CA VAL A 406 -4.26 10.23 -21.88
C VAL A 406 -4.17 11.74 -21.67
N LYS A 407 -5.17 12.50 -22.14
CA LYS A 407 -5.16 13.97 -22.00
C LYS A 407 -5.32 14.43 -20.57
N ASN A 408 -6.24 13.83 -19.84
CA ASN A 408 -6.57 14.22 -18.48
C ASN A 408 -6.43 13.00 -17.56
N PRO A 409 -5.23 12.68 -17.04
CA PRO A 409 -5.08 11.67 -15.99
C PRO A 409 -5.93 12.03 -14.77
N GLY A 410 -6.52 11.01 -14.09
CA GLY A 410 -7.38 11.26 -12.93
C GLY A 410 -8.20 10.04 -12.51
N VAL A 411 -9.09 10.22 -11.55
CA VAL A 411 -10.05 9.19 -11.10
C VAL A 411 -11.39 9.41 -11.78
N TYR A 412 -11.88 8.37 -12.46
CA TYR A 412 -13.13 8.39 -13.21
C TYR A 412 -14.10 7.34 -12.68
N LEU A 413 -15.26 7.78 -12.22
CA LEU A 413 -16.33 6.90 -11.78
C LEU A 413 -17.22 6.54 -12.98
N LEU A 414 -17.14 5.30 -13.45
CA LEU A 414 -17.86 4.79 -14.62
C LEU A 414 -18.64 3.51 -14.27
N PRO A 415 -19.61 3.09 -15.11
CA PRO A 415 -20.24 1.78 -14.98
C PRO A 415 -19.19 0.65 -14.98
N ALA A 416 -19.37 -0.36 -14.13
CA ALA A 416 -18.44 -1.50 -13.98
C ALA A 416 -18.28 -2.26 -15.27
N GLY A 417 -18.95 -2.23 -16.28
CA GLY A 417 -18.74 -2.88 -17.57
C GLY A 417 -18.11 -1.99 -18.63
N SER A 418 -17.56 -0.82 -18.26
CA SER A 418 -16.86 0.07 -19.20
C SER A 418 -15.63 -0.62 -19.80
N THR A 419 -15.37 -0.33 -21.08
CA THR A 419 -14.19 -0.82 -21.81
C THR A 419 -13.04 0.18 -21.68
N ILE A 420 -11.84 -0.19 -22.17
CA ILE A 420 -10.72 0.75 -22.20
C ILE A 420 -11.01 1.96 -23.10
N VAL A 421 -11.82 1.80 -24.15
CA VAL A 421 -12.24 2.92 -25.02
C VAL A 421 -13.05 3.92 -24.22
N ASP A 422 -14.03 3.45 -23.43
CA ASP A 422 -14.83 4.33 -22.56
C ASP A 422 -13.97 5.10 -21.55
N VAL A 423 -12.96 4.41 -20.99
CA VAL A 423 -12.04 5.01 -20.01
C VAL A 423 -11.16 6.09 -20.66
N ILE A 424 -10.63 5.81 -21.86
CA ILE A 424 -9.85 6.78 -22.65
C ILE A 424 -10.73 7.98 -23.03
N GLU A 425 -11.96 7.75 -23.49
CA GLU A 425 -12.89 8.84 -23.84
C GLU A 425 -13.22 9.70 -22.61
N ALA A 426 -13.53 9.09 -21.46
CA ALA A 426 -13.80 9.81 -20.22
C ALA A 426 -12.61 10.69 -19.77
N SER A 427 -11.37 10.26 -20.07
CA SER A 427 -10.15 11.02 -19.81
C SER A 427 -9.78 12.04 -20.90
N GLY A 428 -10.71 12.34 -21.81
CA GLY A 428 -10.53 13.35 -22.88
C GLY A 428 -9.80 12.83 -24.13
N GLY A 429 -9.61 11.53 -24.24
CA GLY A 429 -8.92 10.88 -25.34
C GLY A 429 -7.41 10.69 -25.10
N MET A 430 -6.72 10.20 -26.13
CA MET A 430 -5.26 10.05 -26.12
C MET A 430 -4.57 11.42 -26.04
N ALA A 431 -3.41 11.46 -25.39
CA ALA A 431 -2.54 12.63 -25.38
C ALA A 431 -2.16 13.06 -26.82
N ASP A 432 -1.96 14.35 -27.04
CA ASP A 432 -1.72 14.90 -28.39
C ASP A 432 -0.48 14.27 -29.07
N GLY A 433 -0.67 13.82 -30.29
CA GLY A 433 0.36 13.16 -31.08
C GLY A 433 0.67 11.71 -30.69
N HIS A 434 -0.16 11.07 -29.86
CA HIS A 434 -0.07 9.68 -29.46
C HIS A 434 -1.24 8.86 -30.02
N LYS A 435 -0.98 7.61 -30.41
CA LYS A 435 -1.99 6.64 -30.85
C LYS A 435 -2.05 5.50 -29.84
N PHE A 436 -3.24 5.02 -29.55
CA PHE A 436 -3.45 3.92 -28.61
C PHE A 436 -2.78 2.63 -29.10
N LYS A 437 -1.93 2.03 -28.27
CA LYS A 437 -1.20 0.79 -28.56
C LYS A 437 -1.52 -0.33 -27.57
N ALA A 438 -1.46 -0.01 -26.28
CA ALA A 438 -1.61 -1.00 -25.23
C ALA A 438 -2.15 -0.35 -23.94
N TYR A 439 -2.59 -1.17 -23.00
CA TYR A 439 -3.02 -0.71 -21.70
C TYR A 439 -2.79 -1.75 -20.61
N GLN A 440 -2.61 -1.27 -19.42
CA GLN A 440 -2.58 -2.03 -18.19
C GLN A 440 -3.96 -1.87 -17.53
N PRO A 441 -4.78 -2.92 -17.35
CA PRO A 441 -6.15 -2.76 -16.86
C PRO A 441 -6.27 -2.59 -15.35
N GLY A 442 -5.29 -3.08 -14.58
CA GLY A 442 -5.40 -3.18 -13.12
C GLY A 442 -4.07 -3.11 -12.38
N GLY A 443 -3.12 -2.33 -12.87
CA GLY A 443 -1.78 -2.21 -12.30
C GLY A 443 -0.80 -3.29 -12.80
N PRO A 444 0.47 -3.26 -12.35
CA PRO A 444 1.50 -4.25 -12.74
C PRO A 444 1.06 -5.70 -12.60
N SER A 445 0.27 -6.01 -11.57
CA SER A 445 -0.27 -7.35 -11.35
C SER A 445 -1.15 -7.87 -12.48
N SER A 446 -1.70 -6.98 -13.30
CA SER A 446 -2.54 -7.34 -14.44
C SER A 446 -1.76 -7.54 -15.75
N GLY A 447 -0.53 -7.01 -15.86
CA GLY A 447 0.25 -7.01 -17.11
C GLY A 447 -0.35 -6.10 -18.19
N LEU A 448 -0.03 -6.35 -19.47
CA LEU A 448 -0.40 -5.51 -20.61
C LEU A 448 -1.35 -6.23 -21.57
N LEU A 449 -2.37 -5.51 -22.04
CA LEU A 449 -3.25 -5.91 -23.14
C LEU A 449 -3.05 -4.98 -24.36
N PRO A 450 -3.13 -5.52 -25.58
CA PRO A 450 -2.99 -4.72 -26.80
C PRO A 450 -4.27 -3.95 -27.14
N ALA A 451 -4.14 -2.88 -27.91
CA ALA A 451 -5.27 -2.09 -28.39
C ALA A 451 -6.32 -2.88 -29.18
N SER A 452 -5.95 -4.03 -29.77
CA SER A 452 -6.89 -4.93 -30.44
C SER A 452 -7.87 -5.62 -29.49
N MET A 453 -7.63 -5.59 -28.18
CA MET A 453 -8.49 -6.14 -27.12
C MET A 453 -9.21 -5.01 -26.37
N ASN A 454 -9.74 -4.05 -27.11
CA ASN A 454 -10.32 -2.81 -26.55
C ASN A 454 -11.82 -2.90 -26.20
N ASP A 455 -12.47 -4.01 -26.52
CA ASP A 455 -13.89 -4.26 -26.31
C ASP A 455 -14.21 -5.08 -25.04
N ILE A 456 -13.18 -5.50 -24.28
CA ILE A 456 -13.35 -6.28 -23.06
C ILE A 456 -13.90 -5.36 -21.95
N PRO A 457 -15.01 -5.75 -21.30
CA PRO A 457 -15.50 -5.04 -20.13
C PRO A 457 -14.48 -5.12 -18.98
N LEU A 458 -14.09 -3.97 -18.44
CA LEU A 458 -13.10 -3.85 -17.36
C LEU A 458 -13.77 -4.04 -16.00
N ASP A 459 -14.06 -5.30 -15.65
CA ASP A 459 -14.69 -5.66 -14.38
C ASP A 459 -14.12 -6.98 -13.82
N PHE A 460 -14.57 -7.36 -12.63
CA PHE A 460 -14.27 -8.68 -12.06
C PHE A 460 -14.80 -9.79 -12.97
N ASP A 461 -14.04 -10.87 -13.08
CA ASP A 461 -14.39 -12.10 -13.81
C ASP A 461 -14.43 -11.97 -15.35
N THR A 462 -14.17 -10.79 -15.93
CA THR A 462 -14.19 -10.57 -17.39
C THR A 462 -12.83 -10.72 -18.05
N LEU A 463 -11.77 -10.44 -17.31
CA LEU A 463 -10.39 -10.44 -17.81
C LEU A 463 -9.65 -11.77 -17.61
N GLN A 464 -10.12 -12.63 -16.69
CA GLN A 464 -9.51 -13.93 -16.39
C GLN A 464 -9.37 -14.85 -17.60
N PRO A 465 -10.34 -14.94 -18.55
CA PRO A 465 -10.17 -15.73 -19.78
C PRO A 465 -8.98 -15.28 -20.63
N HIS A 466 -8.51 -14.05 -20.44
CA HIS A 466 -7.38 -13.45 -21.14
C HIS A 466 -6.05 -13.55 -20.38
N GLY A 467 -6.06 -14.19 -19.20
CA GLY A 467 -4.88 -14.36 -18.35
C GLY A 467 -4.51 -13.13 -17.52
N THR A 468 -5.49 -12.26 -17.27
CA THR A 468 -5.32 -11.02 -16.50
C THR A 468 -6.55 -10.75 -15.61
N PHE A 469 -6.56 -9.64 -14.87
CA PHE A 469 -7.67 -9.24 -14.00
C PHE A 469 -7.69 -7.73 -13.78
N ILE A 470 -8.84 -7.21 -13.33
CA ILE A 470 -9.03 -5.77 -13.12
C ILE A 470 -8.29 -5.22 -11.89
N GLY A 471 -8.00 -6.05 -10.89
CA GLY A 471 -7.31 -5.63 -9.67
C GLY A 471 -7.96 -4.41 -9.01
N SER A 472 -7.16 -3.40 -8.76
CA SER A 472 -7.56 -2.10 -8.19
C SER A 472 -8.10 -1.09 -9.22
N ALA A 473 -8.27 -1.51 -10.47
CA ALA A 473 -8.65 -0.64 -11.59
C ALA A 473 -7.65 0.52 -11.86
N ALA A 474 -6.35 0.21 -11.74
CA ALA A 474 -5.25 1.08 -12.10
C ALA A 474 -4.99 1.00 -13.61
N VAL A 475 -5.55 1.91 -14.37
CA VAL A 475 -5.46 1.92 -15.83
C VAL A 475 -4.29 2.80 -16.28
N VAL A 476 -3.27 2.19 -16.90
CA VAL A 476 -2.16 2.92 -17.51
C VAL A 476 -2.21 2.71 -19.01
N VAL A 477 -2.34 3.80 -19.77
CA VAL A 477 -2.48 3.77 -21.23
C VAL A 477 -1.13 4.03 -21.89
N LEU A 478 -0.74 3.15 -22.82
CA LEU A 478 0.48 3.23 -23.62
C LEU A 478 0.14 3.62 -25.07
N SER A 479 1.08 4.27 -25.73
CA SER A 479 0.97 4.70 -27.11
C SER A 479 1.92 3.97 -28.05
N ASP A 480 1.77 4.25 -29.34
CA ASP A 480 2.65 3.81 -30.42
C ASP A 480 4.12 4.23 -30.27
N LYS A 481 4.42 5.16 -29.35
CA LYS A 481 5.78 5.61 -29.03
C LYS A 481 6.41 4.88 -27.86
N ASP A 482 5.65 4.06 -27.15
CA ASP A 482 6.09 3.37 -25.95
C ASP A 482 6.43 1.90 -26.28
N SER A 483 7.43 1.35 -25.60
CA SER A 483 7.83 -0.06 -25.71
C SER A 483 7.05 -0.91 -24.71
N ALA A 484 6.36 -1.95 -25.21
CA ALA A 484 5.70 -2.92 -24.35
C ALA A 484 6.71 -3.76 -23.55
N ARG A 485 7.87 -4.04 -24.14
CA ARG A 485 9.00 -4.73 -23.50
C ARG A 485 9.51 -3.94 -22.29
N ASP A 486 9.79 -2.64 -22.47
CA ASP A 486 10.32 -1.80 -21.40
C ASP A 486 9.29 -1.60 -20.29
N ALA A 487 8.02 -1.41 -20.67
CA ALA A 487 6.92 -1.36 -19.71
C ALA A 487 6.80 -2.66 -18.88
N ALA A 488 6.93 -3.83 -19.50
CA ALA A 488 6.92 -5.10 -18.79
C ALA A 488 8.13 -5.25 -17.85
N LEU A 489 9.31 -4.80 -18.28
CA LEU A 489 10.51 -4.79 -17.44
C LEU A 489 10.34 -3.85 -16.24
N ASN A 490 9.78 -2.64 -16.42
CA ASN A 490 9.46 -1.73 -15.32
C ASN A 490 8.53 -2.39 -14.29
N MET A 491 7.44 -3.02 -14.77
CA MET A 491 6.52 -3.75 -13.90
C MET A 491 7.20 -4.88 -13.13
N LEU A 492 8.11 -5.63 -13.76
CA LEU A 492 8.78 -6.74 -13.07
C LEU A 492 9.83 -6.25 -12.07
N ARG A 493 10.53 -5.14 -12.35
CA ARG A 493 11.42 -4.48 -11.37
C ARG A 493 10.67 -4.04 -10.11
N PHE A 494 9.44 -3.58 -10.28
CA PHE A 494 8.56 -3.30 -9.13
C PHE A 494 8.34 -4.58 -8.29
N PHE A 495 8.02 -5.73 -8.89
CA PHE A 495 7.85 -6.98 -8.13
C PHE A 495 9.14 -7.49 -7.50
N GLU A 496 10.30 -7.27 -8.15
CA GLU A 496 11.62 -7.58 -7.59
C GLU A 496 11.87 -6.75 -6.33
N ALA A 497 11.66 -5.44 -6.39
CA ALA A 497 11.89 -4.50 -5.29
C ALA A 497 10.92 -4.73 -4.12
N GLU A 498 9.66 -5.06 -4.39
CA GLU A 498 8.59 -5.22 -3.40
C GLU A 498 8.42 -6.66 -2.87
N SER A 499 9.26 -7.58 -3.32
CA SER A 499 9.26 -8.94 -2.77
C SER A 499 9.64 -8.93 -1.29
N CYS A 500 8.75 -9.42 -0.41
CA CYS A 500 9.04 -9.51 1.02
C CYS A 500 10.16 -10.51 1.38
N GLY A 501 10.64 -11.28 0.39
CA GLY A 501 11.73 -12.25 0.56
C GLY A 501 11.35 -13.56 1.24
N GLN A 502 10.10 -13.77 1.67
CA GLN A 502 9.69 -14.93 2.44
C GLN A 502 9.77 -16.23 1.63
N CYS A 503 9.20 -16.28 0.44
CA CYS A 503 9.19 -17.48 -0.39
C CYS A 503 10.19 -17.44 -1.53
N THR A 504 10.90 -18.54 -1.75
CA THR A 504 11.95 -18.67 -2.77
C THR A 504 11.44 -18.43 -4.20
N PRO A 505 10.25 -18.93 -4.63
CA PRO A 505 9.75 -18.71 -5.99
C PRO A 505 9.64 -17.23 -6.36
N CYS A 506 9.08 -16.41 -5.48
CA CYS A 506 8.97 -14.96 -5.68
C CYS A 506 10.34 -14.28 -5.59
N ARG A 507 11.06 -14.43 -4.47
CA ARG A 507 12.32 -13.74 -4.21
C ARG A 507 13.36 -13.97 -5.31
N VAL A 508 13.60 -15.25 -5.68
CA VAL A 508 14.60 -15.61 -6.68
C VAL A 508 14.04 -15.53 -8.09
N GLY A 509 12.74 -15.82 -8.27
CA GLY A 509 12.08 -15.79 -9.57
C GLY A 509 12.03 -14.39 -10.16
N CYS A 510 11.62 -13.37 -9.39
CA CYS A 510 11.59 -11.98 -9.86
C CYS A 510 12.99 -11.48 -10.23
N GLU A 511 14.01 -11.70 -9.38
CA GLU A 511 15.40 -11.32 -9.66
C GLU A 511 15.94 -11.96 -10.95
N LYS A 512 15.70 -13.26 -11.14
CA LYS A 512 16.17 -13.97 -12.34
C LYS A 512 15.41 -13.54 -13.59
N ALA A 513 14.13 -13.34 -13.50
CA ALA A 513 13.31 -12.89 -14.63
C ALA A 513 13.69 -11.46 -15.06
N VAL A 514 13.93 -10.53 -14.13
CA VAL A 514 14.47 -9.19 -14.47
C VAL A 514 15.77 -9.29 -15.25
N LYS A 515 16.73 -10.13 -14.81
CA LYS A 515 17.99 -10.34 -15.51
C LYS A 515 17.81 -10.91 -16.94
N LEU A 516 16.88 -11.84 -17.12
CA LEU A 516 16.57 -12.40 -18.43
C LEU A 516 15.89 -11.39 -19.36
N MET A 517 14.99 -10.56 -18.81
CA MET A 517 14.31 -9.52 -19.58
C MET A 517 15.22 -8.35 -19.99
N GLN A 518 16.34 -8.15 -19.30
CA GLN A 518 17.37 -7.17 -19.66
C GLN A 518 18.24 -7.59 -20.85
N ALA A 519 18.24 -8.88 -21.23
CA ALA A 519 19.00 -9.37 -22.38
C ALA A 519 18.43 -8.81 -23.69
N ASP A 520 19.24 -8.64 -24.74
CA ASP A 520 18.81 -8.11 -26.05
C ASP A 520 17.61 -8.88 -26.62
N ARG A 521 17.55 -10.17 -26.39
CA ARG A 521 16.43 -11.04 -26.76
C ARG A 521 16.02 -11.90 -25.56
N TRP A 522 14.73 -12.00 -25.32
CA TRP A 522 14.21 -12.81 -24.22
C TRP A 522 14.30 -14.32 -24.51
N ASP A 523 14.80 -15.09 -23.54
CA ASP A 523 14.64 -16.54 -23.51
C ASP A 523 13.21 -16.85 -23.00
N THR A 524 12.27 -16.89 -23.93
CA THR A 524 10.83 -17.06 -23.62
C THR A 524 10.52 -18.40 -22.99
N ALA A 525 11.30 -19.47 -23.33
CA ALA A 525 11.11 -20.80 -22.75
C ALA A 525 11.49 -20.79 -21.26
N LEU A 526 12.67 -20.27 -20.94
CA LEU A 526 13.14 -20.17 -19.55
C LEU A 526 12.30 -19.21 -18.72
N LEU A 527 11.86 -18.09 -19.31
CA LEU A 527 10.94 -17.17 -18.64
C LEU A 527 9.60 -17.84 -18.29
N GLU A 528 9.04 -18.69 -19.18
CA GLU A 528 7.79 -19.41 -18.89
C GLU A 528 7.97 -20.44 -17.77
N GLU A 529 9.09 -21.16 -17.69
CA GLU A 529 9.39 -22.08 -16.58
C GLU A 529 9.45 -21.31 -15.23
N LEU A 530 10.08 -20.15 -15.21
CA LEU A 530 10.11 -19.28 -14.02
C LEU A 530 8.71 -18.78 -13.67
N CYS A 531 7.96 -18.32 -14.66
CA CYS A 531 6.57 -17.86 -14.50
C CYS A 531 5.69 -18.94 -13.88
N GLN A 532 5.78 -20.19 -14.38
CA GLN A 532 5.03 -21.30 -13.84
C GLN A 532 5.40 -21.57 -12.38
N THR A 533 6.70 -21.59 -12.08
CA THR A 533 7.20 -21.79 -10.71
C THR A 533 6.70 -20.71 -9.74
N MET A 534 6.75 -19.44 -10.17
CA MET A 534 6.26 -18.31 -9.35
C MET A 534 4.75 -18.41 -9.12
N SER A 535 3.97 -18.71 -10.16
CA SER A 535 2.50 -18.83 -10.06
C SER A 535 2.08 -19.95 -9.11
N ASP A 536 2.71 -21.14 -9.21
CA ASP A 536 2.30 -22.34 -8.49
C ASP A 536 2.77 -22.39 -7.04
N ALA A 537 3.94 -21.82 -6.75
CA ALA A 537 4.63 -22.05 -5.48
C ALA A 537 4.84 -20.78 -4.63
N SER A 538 4.40 -19.60 -5.07
CA SER A 538 4.43 -18.40 -4.24
C SER A 538 3.31 -18.41 -3.20
N ILE A 539 3.60 -17.91 -1.99
CA ILE A 539 2.67 -17.89 -0.85
C ILE A 539 1.49 -16.94 -1.08
N CYS A 540 1.71 -15.79 -1.72
CA CYS A 540 0.73 -14.72 -1.85
C CYS A 540 0.57 -14.23 -3.30
N GLY A 541 -0.45 -13.38 -3.50
CA GLY A 541 -0.80 -12.81 -4.80
C GLY A 541 0.32 -12.03 -5.48
N LEU A 542 1.27 -11.43 -4.73
CA LEU A 542 2.40 -10.71 -5.32
C LEU A 542 3.22 -11.63 -6.23
N GLY A 543 3.76 -12.72 -5.68
CA GLY A 543 4.57 -13.65 -6.48
C GLY A 543 3.77 -14.46 -7.50
N GLN A 544 2.48 -14.68 -7.26
CA GLN A 544 1.59 -15.35 -8.22
C GLN A 544 1.24 -14.47 -9.42
N ALA A 545 1.17 -13.15 -9.25
CA ALA A 545 0.83 -12.19 -10.31
C ALA A 545 2.06 -11.63 -11.06
N ALA A 546 3.24 -11.64 -10.46
CA ALA A 546 4.49 -11.18 -11.09
C ALA A 546 4.76 -11.78 -12.50
N PRO A 547 4.34 -13.01 -12.83
CA PRO A 547 4.41 -13.56 -14.19
C PRO A 547 3.54 -12.87 -15.25
N ASN A 548 2.48 -12.16 -14.87
CA ASN A 548 1.51 -11.63 -15.85
C ASN A 548 2.14 -10.61 -16.83
N PRO A 549 2.97 -9.63 -16.41
CA PRO A 549 3.68 -8.76 -17.35
C PRO A 549 4.51 -9.52 -18.37
N ILE A 550 5.18 -10.58 -17.95
CA ILE A 550 6.03 -11.41 -18.82
C ILE A 550 5.17 -12.17 -19.85
N ARG A 551 4.23 -12.96 -19.35
CA ARG A 551 3.39 -13.84 -20.18
C ARG A 551 2.56 -13.08 -21.20
N LEU A 552 1.97 -11.94 -20.81
CA LEU A 552 1.15 -11.14 -21.69
C LEU A 552 2.00 -10.41 -22.74
N THR A 553 3.20 -9.96 -22.39
CA THR A 553 4.13 -9.34 -23.36
C THR A 553 4.61 -10.38 -24.38
N ILE A 554 5.01 -11.57 -23.94
CA ILE A 554 5.38 -12.68 -24.85
C ILE A 554 4.22 -13.00 -25.81
N ARG A 555 2.99 -13.04 -25.30
CA ARG A 555 1.79 -13.42 -26.08
C ARG A 555 1.39 -12.35 -27.09
N HIS A 556 1.41 -11.09 -26.71
CA HIS A 556 0.78 -10.00 -27.46
C HIS A 556 1.76 -9.07 -28.16
N PHE A 557 3.03 -9.08 -27.80
CA PHE A 557 4.06 -8.20 -28.34
C PHE A 557 5.35 -8.97 -28.72
N PRO A 558 5.24 -10.13 -29.43
CA PRO A 558 6.40 -10.98 -29.71
C PRO A 558 7.49 -10.30 -30.55
N ASP A 559 7.12 -9.27 -31.32
CA ASP A 559 8.06 -8.54 -32.18
C ASP A 559 8.93 -7.52 -31.38
N GLU A 560 8.63 -7.31 -30.10
CA GLU A 560 9.36 -6.36 -29.24
C GLU A 560 10.34 -7.05 -28.26
N ILE A 561 10.42 -8.39 -28.22
CA ILE A 561 11.16 -9.15 -27.21
C ILE A 561 12.32 -10.01 -27.79
#